data_7372f2636ef5819b666ec798d8a7b452
#
_entry.id   7372f2636ef5819b666ec798d8a7b452
#
_cell.length_a   1.000
_cell.length_b   1.000
_cell.length_c   1.000
_cell.angle_alpha   90.00
_cell.angle_beta   90.00
_cell.angle_gamma   90.00
#
_symmetry.space_group_name_H-M   'P 1'
#
loop_
_entity.id
_entity.type
_entity.pdbx_description
1 polymer ?
#
loop_
_entity_poly.entity_id
_entity_poly.type
_entity_poly.pdbx_seq_one_letter_code
_entity_poly.pdbx_strand_id
1 'polypeptide(L)'
;MPGLILEGGTFRPIFSCGVMDALLKHDLMFDYVIGVSAGITDGFSYVSRQSGRNLEIARRYRNDKRYLSPANYLKCRSIFGLDFVFDTIPNELLPFDWDTFRAYEGKILVGVTNAETGQCEYLDGKDLDEKCTMLRATCSLPVYFPPARIGDKIYYDGGISDSIPIRKSIADGNQKNLIVLTQPKGYRKKLKRRDHAAAAALRRKFPAMSEVILNRPKMYNDTVCFCEHLVQHQPHNTVLLQPETPIDSFESNVDKLVAAYHEGYRLAEDRIADIRKLFD
;
A
#
# COMPACT_ATOMS: atom_id res chain seq x y z
N MET A 1 9.80 -19.13 -0.31
CA MET A 1 10.50 -17.82 -0.28
C MET A 1 9.82 -16.93 0.75
N PRO A 2 10.51 -15.98 1.39
CA PRO A 2 9.84 -15.04 2.28
C PRO A 2 9.04 -14.02 1.50
N GLY A 3 7.87 -13.61 2.05
CA GLY A 3 7.01 -12.59 1.49
C GLY A 3 7.09 -11.28 2.28
N LEU A 4 7.09 -10.14 1.57
CA LEU A 4 6.90 -8.81 2.13
C LEU A 4 5.47 -8.34 1.86
N ILE A 5 4.70 -8.10 2.93
CA ILE A 5 3.30 -7.72 2.87
C ILE A 5 3.14 -6.26 3.29
N LEU A 6 2.59 -5.42 2.39
CA LEU A 6 2.48 -3.98 2.58
C LEU A 6 1.01 -3.54 2.66
N GLU A 7 0.60 -3.07 3.84
CA GLU A 7 -0.73 -2.47 4.04
C GLU A 7 -0.78 -1.08 3.37
N GLY A 8 -1.92 -0.77 2.75
CA GLY A 8 -2.20 0.57 2.23
C GLY A 8 -2.53 1.61 3.30
N GLY A 9 -2.77 2.87 2.88
CA GLY A 9 -3.18 3.87 3.87
C GLY A 9 -2.95 5.33 3.52
N THR A 10 -2.92 5.69 2.27
CA THR A 10 -2.66 7.03 1.74
C THR A 10 -1.25 7.51 2.15
N PHE A 11 -1.10 8.35 3.20
CA PHE A 11 0.22 8.79 3.67
C PHE A 11 0.79 7.95 4.82
N ARG A 12 0.02 7.05 5.42
CA ARG A 12 0.52 6.17 6.49
C ARG A 12 1.65 5.22 6.06
N PRO A 13 1.68 4.70 4.81
CA PRO A 13 2.77 3.86 4.34
C PRO A 13 4.15 4.51 4.35
N ILE A 14 4.27 5.81 4.64
CA ILE A 14 5.58 6.43 4.89
C ILE A 14 6.36 5.72 6.00
N PHE A 15 5.68 5.13 6.99
CA PHE A 15 6.27 4.22 7.97
C PHE A 15 6.87 2.99 7.27
N SER A 16 6.13 2.38 6.35
CA SER A 16 6.61 1.22 5.58
C SER A 16 7.80 1.58 4.67
N CYS A 17 7.87 2.83 4.19
CA CYS A 17 9.03 3.31 3.43
C CYS A 17 10.29 3.29 4.29
N GLY A 18 10.20 3.71 5.56
CA GLY A 18 11.31 3.62 6.50
C GLY A 18 11.75 2.16 6.72
N VAL A 19 10.80 1.25 6.88
CA VAL A 19 11.09 -0.19 6.99
C VAL A 19 11.83 -0.69 5.75
N MET A 20 11.31 -0.41 4.55
CA MET A 20 11.90 -0.86 3.29
C MET A 20 13.30 -0.30 3.06
N ASP A 21 13.56 0.96 3.44
CA ASP A 21 14.88 1.57 3.31
C ASP A 21 15.90 0.96 4.30
N ALA A 22 15.47 0.55 5.49
CA ALA A 22 16.30 -0.22 6.40
C ALA A 22 16.64 -1.61 5.83
N LEU A 23 15.67 -2.28 5.18
CA LEU A 23 15.93 -3.55 4.47
C LEU A 23 16.98 -3.37 3.36
N LEU A 24 16.85 -2.33 2.55
CA LEU A 24 17.81 -2.02 1.48
C LEU A 24 19.22 -1.76 2.02
N LYS A 25 19.35 -1.06 3.14
CA LYS A 25 20.65 -0.83 3.79
C LYS A 25 21.36 -2.13 4.18
N HIS A 26 20.58 -3.14 4.54
CA HIS A 26 21.08 -4.47 4.91
C HIS A 26 21.12 -5.48 3.76
N ASP A 27 20.89 -5.02 2.53
CA ASP A 27 20.81 -5.83 1.31
C ASP A 27 19.78 -7.00 1.43
N LEU A 28 18.70 -6.77 2.17
CA LEU A 28 17.60 -7.70 2.29
C LEU A 28 16.55 -7.38 1.23
N MET A 29 16.54 -8.15 0.15
CA MET A 29 15.56 -8.04 -0.94
C MET A 29 14.63 -9.25 -0.91
N PHE A 30 13.35 -9.00 -0.72
CA PHE A 30 12.32 -10.05 -0.78
C PHE A 30 12.03 -10.40 -2.24
N ASP A 31 11.99 -11.68 -2.57
CA ASP A 31 11.62 -12.18 -3.90
C ASP A 31 10.11 -12.24 -4.12
N TYR A 32 9.32 -11.94 -3.11
CA TYR A 32 7.88 -11.85 -3.19
C TYR A 32 7.41 -10.62 -2.41
N VAL A 33 6.86 -9.66 -3.13
CA VAL A 33 6.32 -8.42 -2.56
C VAL A 33 4.85 -8.29 -2.96
N ILE A 34 3.98 -8.09 -1.99
CA ILE A 34 2.54 -7.94 -2.21
C ILE A 34 1.97 -6.84 -1.34
N GLY A 35 1.05 -6.08 -1.89
CA GLY A 35 0.39 -5.03 -1.13
C GLY A 35 -0.74 -4.37 -1.90
N VAL A 36 -1.29 -3.30 -1.32
CA VAL A 36 -2.42 -2.55 -1.86
C VAL A 36 -2.20 -1.05 -1.69
N SER A 37 -2.80 -0.26 -2.58
CA SER A 37 -2.85 1.20 -2.46
C SER A 37 -1.43 1.79 -2.33
N ALA A 38 -1.26 2.85 -1.52
CA ALA A 38 0.03 3.49 -1.31
C ALA A 38 1.11 2.50 -0.80
N GLY A 39 0.74 1.45 -0.04
CA GLY A 39 1.72 0.48 0.45
C GLY A 39 2.50 -0.19 -0.67
N ILE A 40 1.80 -0.73 -1.67
CA ILE A 40 2.49 -1.35 -2.82
C ILE A 40 3.07 -0.30 -3.78
N THR A 41 2.42 0.87 -3.93
CA THR A 41 2.97 1.96 -4.74
C THR A 41 4.36 2.36 -4.24
N ASP A 42 4.53 2.48 -2.93
CA ASP A 42 5.82 2.75 -2.29
C ASP A 42 6.78 1.56 -2.41
N GLY A 43 6.25 0.34 -2.44
CA GLY A 43 6.99 -0.91 -2.62
C GLY A 43 7.75 -0.98 -3.96
N PHE A 44 7.29 -0.27 -5.00
CA PHE A 44 8.02 -0.19 -6.27
C PHE A 44 9.37 0.55 -6.12
N SER A 45 9.47 1.55 -5.24
CA SER A 45 10.76 2.17 -4.92
C SER A 45 11.71 1.21 -4.21
N TYR A 46 11.20 0.30 -3.39
CA TYR A 46 11.99 -0.75 -2.74
C TYR A 46 12.57 -1.74 -3.76
N VAL A 47 11.74 -2.30 -4.64
CA VAL A 47 12.22 -3.29 -5.64
C VAL A 47 13.12 -2.68 -6.70
N SER A 48 13.02 -1.36 -6.95
CA SER A 48 13.95 -0.60 -7.78
C SER A 48 15.18 -0.07 -7.02
N ARG A 49 15.35 -0.50 -5.75
CA ARG A 49 16.48 -0.11 -4.87
C ARG A 49 16.66 1.40 -4.68
N GLN A 50 15.59 2.18 -4.81
CA GLN A 50 15.62 3.64 -4.69
C GLN A 50 15.35 4.07 -3.23
N SER A 51 16.33 3.84 -2.34
CA SER A 51 16.26 4.25 -0.94
C SER A 51 16.07 5.77 -0.80
N GLY A 52 15.23 6.20 0.14
CA GLY A 52 14.93 7.61 0.40
C GLY A 52 13.96 8.26 -0.59
N ARG A 53 13.68 7.64 -1.75
CA ARG A 53 12.84 8.25 -2.79
C ARG A 53 11.46 8.65 -2.29
N ASN A 54 10.77 7.77 -1.59
CA ASN A 54 9.41 8.04 -1.08
C ASN A 54 9.40 9.12 0.01
N LEU A 55 10.43 9.16 0.87
CA LEU A 55 10.62 10.24 1.84
C LEU A 55 10.79 11.59 1.16
N GLU A 56 11.58 11.61 0.08
CA GLU A 56 11.83 12.83 -0.67
C GLU A 56 10.55 13.31 -1.40
N ILE A 57 9.74 12.40 -1.95
CA ILE A 57 8.41 12.73 -2.49
C ILE A 57 7.54 13.38 -1.41
N ALA A 58 7.49 12.79 -0.22
CA ALA A 58 6.71 13.34 0.89
C ALA A 58 7.21 14.73 1.31
N ARG A 59 8.51 14.91 1.44
CA ARG A 59 9.11 16.20 1.81
C ARG A 59 8.84 17.31 0.81
N ARG A 60 9.02 17.03 -0.48
CA ARG A 60 8.90 18.05 -1.53
C ARG A 60 7.47 18.33 -1.91
N TYR A 61 6.61 17.30 -1.97
CA TYR A 61 5.34 17.42 -2.67
C TYR A 61 4.10 17.22 -1.79
N ARG A 62 4.22 16.78 -0.52
CA ARG A 62 3.04 16.56 0.31
C ARG A 62 2.11 17.78 0.36
N ASN A 63 2.66 18.97 0.44
CA ASN A 63 1.92 20.23 0.53
C ASN A 63 1.85 20.99 -0.81
N ASP A 64 2.31 20.42 -1.90
CA ASP A 64 2.16 20.98 -3.24
C ASP A 64 0.69 20.84 -3.70
N LYS A 65 0.10 21.95 -4.16
CA LYS A 65 -1.29 21.97 -4.63
C LYS A 65 -1.51 21.07 -5.86
N ARG A 66 -0.46 20.79 -6.64
CA ARG A 66 -0.52 19.84 -7.76
C ARG A 66 -0.63 18.41 -7.26
N TYR A 67 -0.03 18.09 -6.10
CA TYR A 67 -0.11 16.77 -5.47
C TYR A 67 -1.49 16.52 -4.85
N LEU A 68 -1.93 17.44 -3.96
CA LEU A 68 -3.19 17.30 -3.23
C LEU A 68 -3.87 18.66 -3.05
N SER A 69 -5.05 18.83 -3.65
CA SER A 69 -5.87 20.01 -3.44
C SER A 69 -7.33 19.78 -3.82
N PRO A 70 -8.28 20.54 -3.24
CA PRO A 70 -9.67 20.55 -3.70
C PRO A 70 -9.84 20.95 -5.17
N ALA A 71 -8.94 21.80 -5.70
CA ALA A 71 -8.96 22.24 -7.10
C ALA A 71 -8.73 21.07 -8.09
N ASN A 72 -7.96 20.07 -7.70
CA ASN A 72 -7.76 18.87 -8.53
C ASN A 72 -9.10 18.12 -8.75
N TYR A 73 -9.99 18.12 -7.75
CA TYR A 73 -11.29 17.46 -7.88
C TYR A 73 -12.16 18.04 -9.01
N LEU A 74 -12.07 19.34 -9.24
CA LEU A 74 -12.79 19.99 -10.35
C LEU A 74 -12.22 19.59 -11.72
N LYS A 75 -10.91 19.31 -11.79
CA LYS A 75 -10.22 18.99 -13.04
C LYS A 75 -10.33 17.49 -13.40
N CYS A 76 -10.08 16.60 -12.45
CA CYS A 76 -9.94 15.17 -12.70
C CYS A 76 -10.79 14.26 -11.81
N ARG A 77 -11.76 14.82 -11.06
CA ARG A 77 -12.60 14.05 -10.12
C ARG A 77 -11.80 13.33 -9.03
N SER A 78 -10.59 13.80 -8.75
CA SER A 78 -9.71 13.32 -7.70
C SER A 78 -9.15 14.51 -6.93
N ILE A 79 -9.06 14.39 -5.60
CA ILE A 79 -8.38 15.40 -4.77
C ILE A 79 -6.85 15.35 -4.96
N PHE A 80 -6.33 14.21 -5.45
CA PHE A 80 -4.94 14.08 -5.89
C PHE A 80 -4.82 14.45 -7.36
N GLY A 81 -3.74 15.15 -7.71
CA GLY A 81 -3.37 15.36 -9.10
C GLY A 81 -2.75 14.11 -9.68
N LEU A 82 -3.60 13.23 -10.23
CA LEU A 82 -3.19 11.89 -10.64
C LEU A 82 -2.03 11.89 -11.64
N ASP A 83 -2.04 12.82 -12.62
CA ASP A 83 -0.94 12.93 -13.58
C ASP A 83 0.31 13.50 -12.91
N PHE A 84 0.17 14.42 -11.96
CA PHE A 84 1.33 14.90 -11.21
C PHE A 84 1.99 13.79 -10.40
N VAL A 85 1.18 12.94 -9.71
CA VAL A 85 1.67 11.87 -8.84
C VAL A 85 2.24 10.68 -9.64
N PHE A 86 1.53 10.25 -10.70
CA PHE A 86 1.81 9.00 -11.40
C PHE A 86 2.49 9.18 -12.77
N ASP A 87 2.74 10.42 -13.17
CA ASP A 87 3.42 10.73 -14.43
C ASP A 87 4.54 11.76 -14.20
N THR A 88 4.22 13.00 -13.81
CA THR A 88 5.23 14.06 -13.67
C THR A 88 6.30 13.73 -12.61
N ILE A 89 5.92 13.22 -11.42
CA ILE A 89 6.91 12.86 -10.39
C ILE A 89 7.82 11.72 -10.88
N PRO A 90 7.31 10.55 -11.30
CA PRO A 90 8.17 9.41 -11.65
C PRO A 90 8.92 9.56 -12.98
N ASN A 91 8.49 10.42 -13.88
CA ASN A 91 9.14 10.56 -15.18
C ASN A 91 10.03 11.81 -15.29
N GLU A 92 9.78 12.88 -14.48
CA GLU A 92 10.47 14.15 -14.63
C GLU A 92 11.16 14.65 -13.34
N LEU A 93 10.45 14.63 -12.20
CA LEU A 93 10.91 15.34 -11.00
C LEU A 93 11.76 14.48 -10.06
N LEU A 94 11.40 13.22 -9.89
CA LEU A 94 12.14 12.19 -9.17
C LEU A 94 12.03 10.89 -9.98
N PRO A 95 12.85 10.74 -11.02
CA PRO A 95 12.72 9.63 -11.97
C PRO A 95 12.71 8.26 -11.30
N PHE A 96 11.82 7.41 -11.78
CA PHE A 96 11.77 6.02 -11.37
C PHE A 96 12.83 5.22 -12.12
N ASP A 97 13.57 4.38 -11.42
CA ASP A 97 14.62 3.55 -12.02
C ASP A 97 14.00 2.29 -12.67
N TRP A 98 13.58 2.47 -13.92
CA TRP A 98 12.98 1.42 -14.73
C TRP A 98 13.93 0.26 -15.00
N ASP A 99 15.24 0.52 -15.13
CA ASP A 99 16.21 -0.51 -15.47
C ASP A 99 16.42 -1.44 -14.27
N THR A 100 16.63 -0.89 -13.07
CA THR A 100 16.72 -1.68 -11.84
C THR A 100 15.40 -2.41 -11.55
N PHE A 101 14.26 -1.76 -11.78
CA PHE A 101 12.96 -2.42 -11.62
C PHE A 101 12.80 -3.60 -12.58
N ARG A 102 13.13 -3.46 -13.85
CA ARG A 102 13.04 -4.55 -14.87
C ARG A 102 13.99 -5.69 -14.55
N ALA A 103 15.13 -5.40 -13.94
CA ALA A 103 16.12 -6.38 -13.53
C ALA A 103 15.71 -7.16 -12.25
N TYR A 104 14.71 -6.69 -11.51
CA TYR A 104 14.22 -7.41 -10.34
C TYR A 104 13.53 -8.71 -10.76
N GLU A 105 14.06 -9.86 -10.34
CA GLU A 105 13.57 -11.19 -10.75
C GLU A 105 12.40 -11.70 -9.91
N GLY A 106 12.17 -11.10 -8.71
CA GLY A 106 11.11 -11.48 -7.81
C GLY A 106 9.70 -11.18 -8.34
N LYS A 107 8.70 -11.63 -7.61
CA LYS A 107 7.27 -11.44 -7.91
C LYS A 107 6.74 -10.22 -7.17
N ILE A 108 6.04 -9.36 -7.88
CA ILE A 108 5.32 -8.22 -7.30
C ILE A 108 3.84 -8.41 -7.58
N LEU A 109 2.99 -8.34 -6.56
CA LEU A 109 1.55 -8.42 -6.70
C LEU A 109 0.87 -7.14 -6.20
N VAL A 110 0.09 -6.55 -7.09
CA VAL A 110 -0.67 -5.32 -6.84
C VAL A 110 -2.14 -5.67 -6.64
N GLY A 111 -2.63 -5.59 -5.41
CA GLY A 111 -4.04 -5.86 -5.11
C GLY A 111 -4.95 -4.73 -5.56
N VAL A 112 -6.03 -5.08 -6.27
CA VAL A 112 -7.08 -4.17 -6.73
C VAL A 112 -8.44 -4.77 -6.45
N THR A 113 -9.48 -3.96 -6.27
CA THR A 113 -10.86 -4.44 -6.10
C THR A 113 -11.62 -4.35 -7.41
N ASN A 114 -12.05 -5.47 -7.96
CA ASN A 114 -12.90 -5.50 -9.14
C ASN A 114 -14.27 -4.89 -8.81
N ALA A 115 -14.67 -3.87 -9.57
CA ALA A 115 -15.89 -3.11 -9.28
C ALA A 115 -17.17 -3.93 -9.46
N GLU A 116 -17.19 -4.91 -10.37
CA GLU A 116 -18.36 -5.70 -10.67
C GLU A 116 -18.58 -6.83 -9.66
N THR A 117 -17.48 -7.49 -9.27
CA THR A 117 -17.53 -8.66 -8.36
C THR A 117 -17.32 -8.30 -6.89
N GLY A 118 -16.71 -7.15 -6.60
CA GLY A 118 -16.27 -6.77 -5.26
C GLY A 118 -15.07 -7.58 -4.74
N GLN A 119 -14.54 -8.50 -5.54
CA GLN A 119 -13.42 -9.35 -5.13
C GLN A 119 -12.07 -8.66 -5.33
N CYS A 120 -11.10 -9.03 -4.50
CA CYS A 120 -9.71 -8.65 -4.71
C CYS A 120 -9.12 -9.48 -5.86
N GLU A 121 -8.55 -8.79 -6.84
CA GLU A 121 -7.69 -9.36 -7.88
C GLU A 121 -6.26 -8.86 -7.67
N TYR A 122 -5.28 -9.70 -8.04
CA TYR A 122 -3.87 -9.37 -7.89
C TYR A 122 -3.22 -9.30 -9.26
N LEU A 123 -2.84 -8.10 -9.65
CA LEU A 123 -2.17 -7.83 -10.92
C LEU A 123 -0.68 -8.12 -10.78
N ASP A 124 -0.06 -8.61 -11.85
CA ASP A 124 1.40 -8.78 -11.88
C ASP A 124 2.06 -7.40 -11.99
N GLY A 125 2.85 -7.04 -10.97
CA GLY A 125 3.56 -5.78 -10.95
C GLY A 125 4.59 -5.63 -12.08
N LYS A 126 5.02 -6.73 -12.70
CA LYS A 126 5.91 -6.69 -13.88
C LYS A 126 5.26 -6.02 -15.10
N ASP A 127 3.93 -5.99 -15.15
CA ASP A 127 3.16 -5.30 -16.20
C ASP A 127 3.01 -3.79 -15.92
N LEU A 128 3.78 -3.21 -14.99
CA LEU A 128 3.75 -1.77 -14.72
C LEU A 128 4.14 -0.99 -15.96
N ASP A 129 3.25 -0.12 -16.41
CA ASP A 129 3.47 0.82 -17.51
C ASP A 129 3.97 2.19 -17.03
N GLU A 130 4.54 2.98 -17.92
CA GLU A 130 5.04 4.33 -17.61
C GLU A 130 3.95 5.32 -17.15
N LYS A 131 2.67 5.01 -17.43
CA LYS A 131 1.51 5.76 -16.94
C LYS A 131 1.06 5.32 -15.55
N CYS A 132 1.73 4.32 -14.99
CA CYS A 132 1.41 3.74 -13.68
C CYS A 132 -0.07 3.31 -13.57
N THR A 133 -0.64 2.75 -14.64
CA THR A 133 -2.09 2.45 -14.73
C THR A 133 -2.56 1.55 -13.58
N MET A 134 -1.81 0.50 -13.25
CA MET A 134 -2.16 -0.38 -12.13
C MET A 134 -2.01 0.29 -10.75
N LEU A 135 -1.05 1.24 -10.60
CA LEU A 135 -0.90 1.99 -9.35
C LEU A 135 -2.04 2.99 -9.16
N ARG A 136 -2.50 3.61 -10.25
CA ARG A 136 -3.72 4.41 -10.25
C ARG A 136 -4.93 3.56 -9.82
N ALA A 137 -5.04 2.33 -10.31
CA ALA A 137 -6.11 1.40 -9.97
C ALA A 137 -6.11 1.02 -8.48
N THR A 138 -4.96 0.57 -7.97
CA THR A 138 -4.84 0.16 -6.57
C THR A 138 -5.05 1.30 -5.57
N CYS A 139 -4.87 2.56 -6.01
CA CYS A 139 -5.09 3.76 -5.20
C CYS A 139 -6.49 4.39 -5.38
N SER A 140 -7.36 3.84 -6.26
CA SER A 140 -8.67 4.41 -6.60
C SER A 140 -9.70 4.27 -5.48
N LEU A 141 -9.54 5.05 -4.40
CA LEU A 141 -10.53 5.09 -3.32
C LEU A 141 -11.85 5.73 -3.80
N PRO A 142 -13.01 5.06 -3.63
CA PRO A 142 -14.31 5.62 -3.98
C PRO A 142 -14.51 7.01 -3.36
N VAL A 143 -15.17 7.89 -4.11
CA VAL A 143 -15.43 9.30 -3.76
C VAL A 143 -14.20 10.22 -3.90
N TYR A 144 -13.00 9.74 -3.56
CA TYR A 144 -11.77 10.54 -3.64
C TYR A 144 -11.07 10.43 -5.00
N PHE A 145 -11.28 9.33 -5.71
CA PHE A 145 -10.67 9.02 -6.99
C PHE A 145 -11.71 8.43 -7.95
N PRO A 146 -11.57 8.67 -9.26
CA PRO A 146 -12.32 7.93 -10.25
C PRO A 146 -11.88 6.45 -10.24
N PRO A 147 -12.75 5.52 -10.64
CA PRO A 147 -12.34 4.15 -10.89
C PRO A 147 -11.34 4.09 -12.04
N ALA A 148 -10.40 3.16 -11.98
CA ALA A 148 -9.47 2.90 -13.06
C ALA A 148 -9.98 1.76 -13.95
N ARG A 149 -9.71 1.86 -15.27
CA ARG A 149 -10.00 0.80 -16.22
C ARG A 149 -8.70 0.13 -16.67
N ILE A 150 -8.67 -1.20 -16.61
CA ILE A 150 -7.56 -2.01 -17.15
C ILE A 150 -8.22 -3.10 -18.03
N GLY A 151 -7.96 -3.07 -19.32
CA GLY A 151 -8.70 -3.87 -20.28
C GLY A 151 -10.20 -3.60 -20.20
N ASP A 152 -11.01 -4.64 -20.10
CA ASP A 152 -12.47 -4.54 -20.01
C ASP A 152 -12.97 -4.37 -18.58
N LYS A 153 -12.09 -4.47 -17.56
CA LYS A 153 -12.46 -4.43 -16.15
C LYS A 153 -12.31 -3.04 -15.55
N ILE A 154 -13.15 -2.77 -14.56
CA ILE A 154 -13.13 -1.54 -13.75
C ILE A 154 -12.66 -1.89 -12.35
N TYR A 155 -11.69 -1.12 -11.84
CA TYR A 155 -11.08 -1.37 -10.55
C TYR A 155 -11.15 -0.18 -9.60
N TYR A 156 -11.22 -0.49 -8.33
CA TYR A 156 -11.04 0.39 -7.19
C TYR A 156 -9.88 -0.07 -6.30
N ASP A 157 -9.56 0.73 -5.28
CA ASP A 157 -8.48 0.48 -4.31
C ASP A 157 -8.57 -0.94 -3.72
N GLY A 158 -7.44 -1.68 -3.80
CA GLY A 158 -7.36 -3.06 -3.31
C GLY A 158 -7.63 -3.19 -1.82
N GLY A 159 -7.30 -2.18 -1.03
CA GLY A 159 -7.56 -2.16 0.41
C GLY A 159 -9.04 -2.11 0.79
N ILE A 160 -9.97 -2.09 -0.17
CA ILE A 160 -11.41 -2.23 0.07
C ILE A 160 -11.77 -3.69 0.30
N SER A 161 -11.24 -4.60 -0.52
CA SER A 161 -11.54 -6.03 -0.49
C SER A 161 -10.48 -6.88 0.22
N ASP A 162 -9.20 -6.47 0.20
CA ASP A 162 -8.12 -7.08 0.99
C ASP A 162 -7.10 -6.01 1.40
N SER A 163 -7.18 -5.51 2.63
CA SER A 163 -6.31 -4.44 3.11
C SER A 163 -4.90 -4.92 3.48
N ILE A 164 -4.72 -6.21 3.80
CA ILE A 164 -3.49 -6.84 4.28
C ILE A 164 -3.39 -8.22 3.62
N PRO A 165 -2.78 -8.35 2.44
CA PRO A 165 -2.88 -9.55 1.62
C PRO A 165 -2.02 -10.73 2.08
N ILE A 166 -1.93 -10.96 3.41
CA ILE A 166 -1.18 -12.06 4.01
C ILE A 166 -1.71 -13.45 3.61
N ARG A 167 -3.05 -13.58 3.49
CA ARG A 167 -3.66 -14.86 3.11
C ARG A 167 -3.29 -15.25 1.68
N LYS A 168 -3.19 -14.27 0.78
CA LYS A 168 -2.73 -14.48 -0.60
C LYS A 168 -1.26 -14.91 -0.62
N SER A 169 -0.38 -14.26 0.16
CA SER A 169 1.02 -14.64 0.28
C SER A 169 1.16 -16.11 0.72
N ILE A 170 0.43 -16.52 1.77
CA ILE A 170 0.46 -17.90 2.26
C ILE A 170 -0.11 -18.88 1.22
N ALA A 171 -1.20 -18.51 0.54
CA ALA A 171 -1.80 -19.33 -0.53
C ALA A 171 -0.86 -19.50 -1.73
N ASP A 172 0.00 -18.52 -2.01
CA ASP A 172 1.04 -18.59 -3.03
C ASP A 172 2.28 -19.40 -2.58
N GLY A 173 2.27 -19.98 -1.37
CA GLY A 173 3.31 -20.84 -0.85
C GLY A 173 4.36 -20.16 0.05
N ASN A 174 4.21 -18.85 0.36
CA ASN A 174 5.15 -18.16 1.23
C ASN A 174 4.83 -18.43 2.70
N GLN A 175 5.56 -19.37 3.30
CA GLN A 175 5.36 -19.74 4.71
C GLN A 175 6.02 -18.73 5.67
N LYS A 176 7.01 -17.98 5.23
CA LYS A 176 7.71 -16.94 5.99
C LYS A 176 7.33 -15.57 5.49
N ASN A 177 6.95 -14.66 6.39
CA ASN A 177 6.41 -13.35 5.99
C ASN A 177 6.86 -12.22 6.90
N LEU A 178 7.29 -11.10 6.29
CA LEU A 178 7.38 -9.80 6.94
C LEU A 178 6.10 -9.01 6.63
N ILE A 179 5.33 -8.72 7.65
CA ILE A 179 4.06 -7.96 7.54
C ILE A 179 4.30 -6.56 8.08
N VAL A 180 4.07 -5.54 7.24
CA VAL A 180 4.20 -4.14 7.63
C VAL A 180 2.83 -3.49 7.60
N LEU A 181 2.31 -3.19 8.79
CA LEU A 181 1.04 -2.50 8.97
C LEU A 181 1.27 -0.99 9.17
N THR A 182 0.25 -0.22 8.86
CA THR A 182 0.26 1.25 8.93
C THR A 182 -0.59 1.80 10.07
N GLN A 183 -1.17 0.93 10.87
CA GLN A 183 -1.94 1.26 12.06
C GLN A 183 -1.27 0.69 13.31
N PRO A 184 -1.33 1.40 14.45
CA PRO A 184 -0.71 0.95 15.68
C PRO A 184 -1.35 -0.31 16.23
N LYS A 185 -0.60 -1.01 17.10
CA LYS A 185 -1.09 -2.19 17.82
C LYS A 185 -2.40 -1.90 18.54
N GLY A 186 -3.34 -2.83 18.45
CA GLY A 186 -4.66 -2.71 19.07
C GLY A 186 -5.68 -1.89 18.27
N TYR A 187 -5.28 -1.27 17.16
CA TYR A 187 -6.24 -0.60 16.29
C TYR A 187 -7.25 -1.60 15.72
N ARG A 188 -8.52 -1.18 15.71
CA ARG A 188 -9.61 -1.91 15.04
C ARG A 188 -10.43 -0.93 14.21
N LYS A 189 -10.62 -1.27 12.95
CA LYS A 189 -11.38 -0.47 12.00
C LYS A 189 -12.86 -0.48 12.37
N LYS A 190 -13.52 0.69 12.22
CA LYS A 190 -14.96 0.88 12.42
C LYS A 190 -15.58 1.54 11.20
N LEU A 191 -16.83 1.23 10.91
CA LEU A 191 -17.61 1.94 9.89
C LEU A 191 -17.76 3.42 10.27
N LYS A 192 -17.54 4.27 9.28
CA LYS A 192 -17.69 5.73 9.40
C LYS A 192 -18.82 6.21 8.48
N ARG A 193 -19.37 7.37 8.74
CA ARG A 193 -20.42 7.97 7.88
C ARG A 193 -20.02 8.06 6.42
N ARG A 194 -18.74 8.32 6.13
CA ARG A 194 -18.20 8.35 4.76
C ARG A 194 -18.25 7.00 4.06
N ASP A 195 -18.12 5.89 4.80
CA ASP A 195 -18.17 4.53 4.23
C ASP A 195 -19.60 4.21 3.79
N HIS A 196 -20.61 4.59 4.58
CA HIS A 196 -22.01 4.50 4.18
C HIS A 196 -22.34 5.38 2.97
N ALA A 197 -21.81 6.60 2.90
CA ALA A 197 -21.99 7.49 1.75
C ALA A 197 -21.35 6.89 0.47
N ALA A 198 -20.12 6.35 0.58
CA ALA A 198 -19.44 5.70 -0.54
C ALA A 198 -20.20 4.45 -1.02
N ALA A 199 -20.67 3.60 -0.09
CA ALA A 199 -21.48 2.43 -0.41
C ALA A 199 -22.79 2.83 -1.11
N ALA A 200 -23.48 3.83 -0.60
CA ALA A 200 -24.73 4.34 -1.22
C ALA A 200 -24.50 4.90 -2.63
N ALA A 201 -23.42 5.64 -2.85
CA ALA A 201 -23.07 6.22 -4.15
C ALA A 201 -22.79 5.14 -5.22
N LEU A 202 -22.22 3.99 -4.81
CA LEU A 202 -21.90 2.90 -5.73
C LEU A 202 -23.01 1.87 -5.89
N ARG A 203 -23.97 1.80 -4.97
CA ARG A 203 -24.98 0.74 -4.88
C ARG A 203 -25.72 0.47 -6.19
N ARG A 204 -26.07 1.52 -6.95
CA ARG A 204 -26.83 1.38 -8.21
C ARG A 204 -25.97 0.81 -9.34
N LYS A 205 -24.71 1.26 -9.43
CA LYS A 205 -23.80 0.91 -10.53
C LYS A 205 -22.99 -0.35 -10.25
N PHE A 206 -22.55 -0.49 -9.01
CA PHE A 206 -21.68 -1.58 -8.55
C PHE A 206 -22.18 -2.09 -7.18
N PRO A 207 -23.27 -2.88 -7.14
CA PRO A 207 -23.87 -3.34 -5.88
C PRO A 207 -22.88 -4.15 -5.00
N ALA A 208 -22.03 -4.98 -5.62
CA ALA A 208 -21.00 -5.74 -4.91
C ALA A 208 -20.01 -4.82 -4.19
N MET A 209 -19.60 -3.69 -4.79
CA MET A 209 -18.74 -2.70 -4.14
C MET A 209 -19.39 -2.09 -2.89
N SER A 210 -20.70 -1.81 -2.94
CA SER A 210 -21.44 -1.29 -1.79
C SER A 210 -21.35 -2.25 -0.61
N GLU A 211 -21.53 -3.55 -0.87
CA GLU A 211 -21.46 -4.59 0.15
C GLU A 211 -20.04 -4.73 0.74
N VAL A 212 -19.04 -4.81 -0.11
CA VAL A 212 -17.62 -4.94 0.32
C VAL A 212 -17.17 -3.75 1.15
N ILE A 213 -17.56 -2.51 0.77
CA ILE A 213 -17.24 -1.31 1.56
C ILE A 213 -17.82 -1.42 2.97
N LEU A 214 -19.07 -1.88 3.11
CA LEU A 214 -19.71 -2.04 4.42
C LEU A 214 -19.08 -3.18 5.24
N ASN A 215 -18.61 -4.24 4.60
CA ASN A 215 -17.94 -5.37 5.24
C ASN A 215 -16.45 -5.13 5.52
N ARG A 216 -15.86 -4.08 4.96
CA ARG A 216 -14.42 -3.77 5.09
C ARG A 216 -13.91 -3.77 6.53
N PRO A 217 -14.60 -3.19 7.54
CA PRO A 217 -14.11 -3.21 8.92
C PRO A 217 -13.99 -4.62 9.48
N LYS A 218 -14.96 -5.49 9.18
CA LYS A 218 -14.93 -6.89 9.63
C LYS A 218 -13.75 -7.61 8.99
N MET A 219 -13.62 -7.56 7.66
CA MET A 219 -12.51 -8.18 6.91
C MET A 219 -11.16 -7.72 7.45
N TYR A 220 -10.97 -6.41 7.63
CA TYR A 220 -9.74 -5.82 8.16
C TYR A 220 -9.39 -6.35 9.55
N ASN A 221 -10.36 -6.31 10.47
CA ASN A 221 -10.15 -6.73 11.85
C ASN A 221 -9.87 -8.24 11.96
N ASP A 222 -10.58 -9.05 11.18
CA ASP A 222 -10.34 -10.50 11.09
C ASP A 222 -8.92 -10.80 10.56
N THR A 223 -8.44 -10.01 9.61
CA THR A 223 -7.08 -10.18 9.07
C THR A 223 -6.02 -9.70 10.07
N VAL A 224 -6.24 -8.60 10.79
CA VAL A 224 -5.32 -8.17 11.87
C VAL A 224 -5.23 -9.23 12.96
N CYS A 225 -6.36 -9.79 13.42
CA CYS A 225 -6.36 -10.90 14.38
C CYS A 225 -5.59 -12.12 13.84
N PHE A 226 -5.71 -12.41 12.55
CA PHE A 226 -4.95 -13.49 11.91
C PHE A 226 -3.44 -13.19 11.89
N CYS A 227 -3.02 -11.97 11.61
CA CYS A 227 -1.60 -11.57 11.70
C CYS A 227 -1.07 -11.71 13.12
N GLU A 228 -1.84 -11.25 14.13
CA GLU A 228 -1.49 -11.38 15.55
C GLU A 228 -1.35 -12.86 15.95
N HIS A 229 -2.27 -13.72 15.46
CA HIS A 229 -2.21 -15.18 15.67
C HIS A 229 -0.95 -15.81 15.05
N LEU A 230 -0.59 -15.43 13.82
CA LEU A 230 0.63 -15.92 13.16
C LEU A 230 1.88 -15.58 13.98
N VAL A 231 2.02 -14.35 14.45
CA VAL A 231 3.15 -13.93 15.28
C VAL A 231 3.24 -14.74 16.58
N GLN A 232 2.09 -15.00 17.20
CA GLN A 232 2.04 -15.75 18.45
C GLN A 232 2.40 -17.24 18.29
N HIS A 233 1.93 -17.89 17.21
CA HIS A 233 2.04 -19.33 17.03
C HIS A 233 3.15 -19.75 16.05
N GLN A 234 3.63 -18.81 15.24
CA GLN A 234 4.69 -19.03 14.24
C GLN A 234 5.75 -17.93 14.29
N PRO A 235 6.37 -17.66 15.48
CA PRO A 235 7.26 -16.51 15.67
C PRO A 235 8.55 -16.58 14.81
N HIS A 236 8.93 -17.77 14.35
CA HIS A 236 10.10 -17.96 13.47
C HIS A 236 9.76 -17.72 11.99
N ASN A 237 8.47 -17.72 11.64
CA ASN A 237 8.00 -17.58 10.27
C ASN A 237 7.33 -16.23 10.00
N THR A 238 7.03 -15.45 11.04
CA THR A 238 6.28 -14.21 10.88
C THR A 238 6.87 -13.09 11.72
N VAL A 239 7.30 -12.04 11.04
CA VAL A 239 7.64 -10.76 11.65
C VAL A 239 6.55 -9.76 11.34
N LEU A 240 6.03 -9.09 12.36
CA LEU A 240 5.02 -8.04 12.23
C LEU A 240 5.59 -6.73 12.75
N LEU A 241 5.61 -5.72 11.87
CA LEU A 241 6.00 -4.35 12.20
C LEU A 241 4.78 -3.43 12.13
N GLN A 242 4.60 -2.63 13.17
CA GLN A 242 3.48 -1.67 13.30
C GLN A 242 3.98 -0.39 13.95
N PRO A 243 3.50 0.80 13.52
CA PRO A 243 3.86 2.04 14.19
C PRO A 243 3.32 2.08 15.63
N GLU A 244 4.01 2.74 16.50
CA GLU A 244 3.53 3.09 17.85
C GLU A 244 2.71 4.37 17.79
N THR A 245 3.16 5.34 16.97
CA THR A 245 2.52 6.64 16.79
C THR A 245 1.51 6.60 15.65
N PRO A 246 0.21 6.83 15.90
CA PRO A 246 -0.79 6.86 14.84
C PRO A 246 -0.61 8.10 13.95
N ILE A 247 -0.74 7.91 12.63
CA ILE A 247 -0.74 8.98 11.63
C ILE A 247 -2.12 9.03 10.96
N ASP A 248 -2.61 10.25 10.69
CA ASP A 248 -3.81 10.40 9.88
C ASP A 248 -3.54 10.00 8.43
N SER A 249 -4.57 9.43 7.76
CA SER A 249 -4.47 9.05 6.35
C SER A 249 -4.14 10.23 5.42
N PHE A 250 -4.53 11.44 5.82
CA PHE A 250 -4.32 12.69 5.08
C PHE A 250 -3.40 13.65 5.84
N GLU A 251 -2.48 13.14 6.67
CA GLU A 251 -1.54 13.96 7.43
C GLU A 251 -0.87 15.01 6.54
N SER A 252 -0.96 16.27 6.95
CA SER A 252 -0.39 17.42 6.23
C SER A 252 0.90 17.94 6.84
N ASN A 253 1.19 17.56 8.09
CA ASN A 253 2.42 17.92 8.74
C ASN A 253 3.56 17.02 8.26
N VAL A 254 4.46 17.59 7.46
CA VAL A 254 5.60 16.88 6.88
C VAL A 254 6.55 16.35 7.96
N ASP A 255 6.74 17.08 9.07
CA ASP A 255 7.61 16.62 10.16
C ASP A 255 7.07 15.35 10.83
N LYS A 256 5.74 15.22 10.95
CA LYS A 256 5.12 13.99 11.44
C LYS A 256 5.32 12.82 10.46
N LEU A 257 5.25 13.07 9.16
CA LEU A 257 5.54 12.04 8.15
C LEU A 257 7.01 11.61 8.21
N VAL A 258 7.93 12.57 8.34
CA VAL A 258 9.36 12.31 8.51
C VAL A 258 9.62 11.50 9.81
N ALA A 259 8.98 11.88 10.91
CA ALA A 259 9.11 11.16 12.18
C ALA A 259 8.63 9.70 12.05
N ALA A 260 7.50 9.47 11.36
CA ALA A 260 6.99 8.13 11.13
C ALA A 260 7.87 7.28 10.20
N TYR A 261 8.48 7.89 9.19
CA TYR A 261 9.50 7.22 8.39
C TYR A 261 10.67 6.75 9.26
N HIS A 262 11.21 7.64 10.11
CA HIS A 262 12.30 7.28 11.00
C HIS A 262 11.90 6.25 12.07
N GLU A 263 10.64 6.26 12.51
CA GLU A 263 10.10 5.22 13.39
C GLU A 263 10.15 3.85 12.70
N GLY A 264 9.65 3.76 11.45
CA GLY A 264 9.68 2.54 10.66
C GLY A 264 11.10 2.03 10.41
N TYR A 265 11.99 2.95 10.05
CA TYR A 265 13.40 2.65 9.81
C TYR A 265 14.06 2.06 11.07
N ARG A 266 13.94 2.74 12.22
CA ARG A 266 14.49 2.28 13.50
C ARG A 266 13.90 0.94 13.91
N LEU A 267 12.57 0.78 13.83
CA LEU A 267 11.94 -0.48 14.23
C LEU A 267 12.42 -1.67 13.37
N ALA A 268 12.65 -1.45 12.07
CA ALA A 268 13.22 -2.48 11.22
C ALA A 268 14.68 -2.79 11.59
N GLU A 269 15.50 -1.78 11.88
CA GLU A 269 16.87 -1.97 12.39
C GLU A 269 16.89 -2.79 13.68
N ASP A 270 16.03 -2.46 14.65
CA ASP A 270 15.91 -3.18 15.92
C ASP A 270 15.50 -4.65 15.75
N ARG A 271 14.80 -4.96 14.66
CA ARG A 271 14.31 -6.31 14.34
C ARG A 271 15.05 -6.98 13.17
N ILE A 272 16.17 -6.40 12.72
CA ILE A 272 16.87 -6.88 11.52
C ILE A 272 17.33 -8.34 11.63
N ALA A 273 17.76 -8.76 12.83
CA ALA A 273 18.17 -10.14 13.08
C ALA A 273 17.01 -11.14 12.94
N ASP A 274 15.81 -10.76 13.36
CA ASP A 274 14.62 -11.61 13.20
C ASP A 274 14.15 -11.64 11.74
N ILE A 275 14.24 -10.50 11.04
CA ILE A 275 13.91 -10.42 9.62
C ILE A 275 14.86 -11.28 8.79
N ARG A 276 16.16 -11.30 9.08
CA ARG A 276 17.13 -12.16 8.38
C ARG A 276 16.79 -13.64 8.48
N LYS A 277 16.27 -14.13 9.60
CA LYS A 277 15.84 -15.53 9.79
C LYS A 277 14.69 -15.93 8.84
N LEU A 278 13.96 -14.97 8.27
CA LEU A 278 12.96 -15.28 7.26
C LEU A 278 13.58 -15.78 5.96
N PHE A 279 14.83 -15.44 5.68
CA PHE A 279 15.56 -15.83 4.47
C PHE A 279 16.30 -17.17 4.62
N ASP A 280 16.50 -17.64 5.87
CA ASP A 280 17.08 -18.97 6.17
C ASP A 280 16.05 -20.09 5.86
#